data_dbf1893d8cc6c91cb8ffefcb4f1f664a
#
_entry.id   dbf1893d8cc6c91cb8ffefcb4f1f664a
#
_cell.length_a   1.000
_cell.length_b   1.000
_cell.length_c   1.000
_cell.angle_alpha   90.00
_cell.angle_beta   90.00
_cell.angle_gamma   90.00
#
_symmetry.space_group_name_H-M   'P 1'
#
loop_
_entity.id
_entity.type
_entity.pdbx_description
1 polymer ?
#
loop_
_entity_poly.entity_id
_entity_poly.type
_entity_poly.pdbx_seq_one_letter_code
_entity_poly.pdbx_strand_id
1 'polypeptide(L)'
;MQERLRTRYLDMTFTHDASCSPVGMAWKKSIEIDSTLNLYSSDNSHPSIYGSYLAACTFYSSIFNKSALGSSFWPAAIDSITAYSLQQIGSSTVLDSFGVWNVFNADFGFQQYNDSISFTNLSSNYESVFWDFGDGITSTDENPTHVYTLNGSYTVILTAITNAACIQDTQTISITVNINTVIDELKAPNQLLYVTDVLGRKTNPTNNVPLMYRYDDGTVKKMIVIE
;
A
#
# COMPACT_ATOMS: atom_id res chain seq x y z
N MET A 1 -20.84 -17.39 27.39
CA MET A 1 -19.66 -17.13 28.26
C MET A 1 -18.62 -16.28 27.51
N GLN A 2 -18.16 -16.68 26.32
CA GLN A 2 -17.10 -15.96 25.58
C GLN A 2 -17.42 -14.49 25.29
N GLU A 3 -18.64 -14.14 24.91
CA GLU A 3 -18.99 -12.72 24.67
C GLU A 3 -18.84 -11.84 25.92
N ARG A 4 -19.18 -12.37 27.10
CA ARG A 4 -18.99 -11.63 28.36
C ARG A 4 -17.50 -11.43 28.70
N LEU A 5 -16.68 -12.45 28.46
CA LEU A 5 -15.24 -12.37 28.65
C LEU A 5 -14.63 -11.36 27.64
N ARG A 6 -15.01 -11.46 26.35
CA ARG A 6 -14.60 -10.51 25.33
C ARG A 6 -14.85 -9.07 25.75
N THR A 7 -16.08 -8.74 26.17
CA THR A 7 -16.41 -7.38 26.60
C THR A 7 -15.49 -6.91 27.73
N ARG A 8 -15.24 -7.74 28.75
CA ARG A 8 -14.39 -7.37 29.88
C ARG A 8 -12.92 -7.21 29.51
N TYR A 9 -12.40 -8.07 28.64
CA TYR A 9 -11.02 -7.92 28.15
C TYR A 9 -10.86 -6.66 27.30
N LEU A 10 -11.84 -6.34 26.46
CA LEU A 10 -11.81 -5.11 25.68
C LEU A 10 -11.93 -3.86 26.57
N ASP A 11 -12.81 -3.87 27.60
CA ASP A 11 -12.88 -2.78 28.57
C ASP A 11 -11.52 -2.52 29.26
N MET A 12 -10.82 -3.61 29.66
CA MET A 12 -9.47 -3.51 30.23
C MET A 12 -8.45 -2.98 29.21
N THR A 13 -8.52 -3.50 27.99
CA THR A 13 -7.64 -3.12 26.88
C THR A 13 -7.70 -1.61 26.63
N PHE A 14 -8.89 -1.06 26.45
CA PHE A 14 -9.05 0.38 26.18
C PHE A 14 -8.81 1.25 27.43
N THR A 15 -9.10 0.74 28.62
CA THR A 15 -8.86 1.50 29.86
C THR A 15 -7.38 1.66 30.17
N HIS A 16 -6.56 0.69 29.77
CA HIS A 16 -5.14 0.63 30.12
C HIS A 16 -4.21 0.78 28.90
N ASP A 17 -4.76 1.14 27.74
CA ASP A 17 -4.03 1.23 26.48
C ASP A 17 -3.16 -0.01 26.21
N ALA A 18 -3.77 -1.19 26.34
CA ALA A 18 -3.11 -2.47 26.19
C ALA A 18 -3.67 -3.23 24.99
N SER A 19 -2.87 -4.05 24.33
CA SER A 19 -3.35 -4.95 23.27
C SER A 19 -4.02 -6.20 23.83
N CYS A 20 -5.06 -6.68 23.14
CA CYS A 20 -5.74 -7.92 23.48
C CYS A 20 -5.41 -9.01 22.47
N SER A 21 -4.86 -10.14 22.92
CA SER A 21 -4.78 -11.33 22.06
C SER A 21 -6.09 -12.14 22.18
N PRO A 22 -6.90 -12.25 21.10
CA PRO A 22 -8.25 -12.76 21.17
C PRO A 22 -8.35 -14.29 21.14
N VAL A 23 -7.55 -14.99 21.94
CA VAL A 23 -7.49 -16.47 21.97
C VAL A 23 -8.87 -17.11 22.18
N GLY A 24 -9.68 -16.56 23.10
CA GLY A 24 -11.03 -17.08 23.35
C GLY A 24 -11.97 -16.94 22.15
N MET A 25 -11.79 -15.91 21.32
CA MET A 25 -12.56 -15.73 20.09
C MET A 25 -12.07 -16.65 18.98
N ALA A 26 -10.76 -16.90 18.89
CA ALA A 26 -10.21 -17.91 17.98
C ALA A 26 -10.73 -19.32 18.32
N TRP A 27 -10.80 -19.65 19.60
CA TRP A 27 -11.40 -20.90 20.07
C TRP A 27 -12.87 -21.00 19.70
N LYS A 28 -13.66 -19.96 19.95
CA LYS A 28 -15.07 -19.89 19.56
C LYS A 28 -15.23 -20.16 18.06
N LYS A 29 -14.46 -19.46 17.22
CA LYS A 29 -14.47 -19.61 15.77
C LYS A 29 -14.09 -21.04 15.33
N SER A 30 -13.09 -21.64 15.97
CA SER A 30 -12.70 -23.04 15.70
C SER A 30 -13.83 -24.03 16.02
N ILE A 31 -14.50 -23.89 17.16
CA ILE A 31 -15.61 -24.73 17.55
C ILE A 31 -16.83 -24.57 16.62
N GLU A 32 -17.06 -23.33 16.11
CA GLU A 32 -18.14 -23.07 15.15
C GLU A 32 -17.86 -23.69 13.78
N ILE A 33 -16.58 -23.76 13.36
CA ILE A 33 -16.17 -24.39 12.10
C ILE A 33 -16.14 -25.92 12.21
N ASP A 34 -15.55 -26.44 13.28
CA ASP A 34 -15.46 -27.89 13.55
C ASP A 34 -15.62 -28.17 15.04
N SER A 35 -16.84 -28.54 15.43
CA SER A 35 -17.16 -28.88 16.80
C SER A 35 -16.60 -30.26 17.26
N THR A 36 -16.05 -31.05 16.34
CA THR A 36 -15.44 -32.35 16.65
C THR A 36 -13.98 -32.20 17.09
N LEU A 37 -13.35 -31.11 16.75
CA LEU A 37 -11.96 -30.80 17.15
C LEU A 37 -11.95 -30.37 18.61
N ASN A 38 -11.54 -31.29 19.51
CA ASN A 38 -11.52 -30.98 20.93
C ASN A 38 -10.34 -30.09 21.31
N LEU A 39 -10.60 -28.83 21.65
CA LEU A 39 -9.60 -27.85 22.08
C LEU A 39 -9.23 -27.98 23.56
N TYR A 40 -9.93 -28.79 24.32
CA TYR A 40 -9.68 -29.07 25.75
C TYR A 40 -9.03 -30.42 25.94
N SER A 41 -8.24 -30.58 26.98
CA SER A 41 -7.75 -31.88 27.46
C SER A 41 -8.87 -32.65 28.18
N SER A 42 -8.59 -33.89 28.62
CA SER A 42 -9.55 -34.76 29.23
C SER A 42 -10.17 -34.22 30.54
N ASP A 43 -9.55 -33.23 31.16
CA ASP A 43 -10.05 -32.57 32.37
C ASP A 43 -11.04 -31.42 32.09
N ASN A 44 -11.31 -31.12 30.81
CA ASN A 44 -12.16 -30.02 30.32
C ASN A 44 -11.80 -28.63 30.88
N SER A 45 -10.59 -28.46 31.35
CA SER A 45 -10.07 -27.21 31.92
C SER A 45 -8.84 -26.70 31.21
N HIS A 46 -7.85 -27.55 30.97
CA HIS A 46 -6.62 -27.20 30.29
C HIS A 46 -6.77 -27.35 28.78
N PRO A 47 -6.01 -26.58 28.00
CA PRO A 47 -5.99 -26.75 26.56
C PRO A 47 -5.42 -28.10 26.12
N SER A 48 -6.03 -28.70 25.12
CA SER A 48 -5.42 -29.80 24.38
C SER A 48 -4.25 -29.33 23.55
N ILE A 49 -3.58 -30.24 22.83
CA ILE A 49 -2.51 -29.87 21.89
C ILE A 49 -3.05 -28.99 20.78
N TYR A 50 -4.27 -29.18 20.31
CA TYR A 50 -4.93 -28.33 19.29
C TYR A 50 -5.26 -26.94 19.85
N GLY A 51 -5.82 -26.87 21.07
CA GLY A 51 -6.11 -25.60 21.73
C GLY A 51 -4.85 -24.80 22.02
N SER A 52 -3.77 -25.46 22.47
CA SER A 52 -2.47 -24.82 22.70
C SER A 52 -1.86 -24.28 21.40
N TYR A 53 -1.95 -25.04 20.31
CA TYR A 53 -1.42 -24.62 19.01
C TYR A 53 -2.24 -23.45 18.43
N LEU A 54 -3.56 -23.49 18.52
CA LEU A 54 -4.42 -22.37 18.11
C LEU A 54 -4.11 -21.09 18.90
N ALA A 55 -3.91 -21.22 20.23
CA ALA A 55 -3.51 -20.10 21.07
C ALA A 55 -2.16 -19.54 20.64
N ALA A 56 -1.17 -20.39 20.34
CA ALA A 56 0.15 -19.97 19.85
C ALA A 56 0.06 -19.22 18.53
N CYS A 57 -0.74 -19.68 17.56
CA CYS A 57 -0.98 -18.99 16.28
C CYS A 57 -1.64 -17.61 16.50
N THR A 58 -2.60 -17.52 17.45
CA THR A 58 -3.26 -16.25 17.78
C THR A 58 -2.31 -15.28 18.46
N PHE A 59 -1.48 -15.72 19.42
CA PHE A 59 -0.45 -14.90 20.04
C PHE A 59 0.61 -14.45 19.03
N TYR A 60 1.06 -15.35 18.16
CA TYR A 60 2.00 -14.98 17.10
C TYR A 60 1.48 -13.83 16.26
N SER A 61 0.23 -13.92 15.81
CA SER A 61 -0.39 -12.88 15.00
C SER A 61 -0.58 -11.56 15.78
N SER A 62 -0.92 -11.63 17.07
CA SER A 62 -1.10 -10.45 17.91
C SER A 62 0.22 -9.73 18.24
N ILE A 63 1.31 -10.48 18.38
CA ILE A 63 2.61 -9.92 18.82
C ILE A 63 3.41 -9.42 17.61
N PHE A 64 3.38 -10.19 16.52
CA PHE A 64 4.25 -9.90 15.35
C PHE A 64 3.50 -9.26 14.19
N ASN A 65 2.20 -9.04 14.29
CA ASN A 65 1.34 -8.53 13.21
C ASN A 65 1.48 -9.33 11.90
N LYS A 66 1.74 -10.64 12.03
CA LYS A 66 1.99 -11.54 10.90
C LYS A 66 1.10 -12.76 10.96
N SER A 67 0.75 -13.26 9.78
CA SER A 67 0.02 -14.51 9.66
C SER A 67 0.90 -15.71 10.07
N ALA A 68 0.38 -16.58 10.91
CA ALA A 68 0.97 -17.88 11.17
C ALA A 68 0.73 -18.89 10.03
N LEU A 69 -0.14 -18.53 9.06
CA LEU A 69 -0.48 -19.37 7.92
C LEU A 69 0.74 -19.71 7.08
N GLY A 70 0.94 -20.98 6.80
CA GLY A 70 2.11 -21.47 6.06
C GLY A 70 3.35 -21.70 6.93
N SER A 71 3.26 -21.54 8.26
CA SER A 71 4.33 -22.00 9.15
C SER A 71 4.60 -23.49 8.95
N SER A 72 5.87 -23.84 8.80
CA SER A 72 6.32 -25.23 8.68
C SER A 72 6.43 -25.96 10.02
N PHE A 73 6.24 -25.22 11.14
CA PHE A 73 6.31 -25.77 12.48
C PHE A 73 4.90 -26.01 13.06
N TRP A 74 4.61 -27.23 13.43
CA TRP A 74 3.47 -27.63 14.27
C TRP A 74 3.82 -28.91 15.06
N PRO A 75 3.12 -29.18 16.17
CA PRO A 75 3.32 -30.41 16.96
C PRO A 75 3.10 -31.67 16.12
N ALA A 76 3.98 -32.66 16.26
CA ALA A 76 3.89 -33.91 15.47
C ALA A 76 2.58 -34.70 15.63
N ALA A 77 1.82 -34.45 16.68
CA ALA A 77 0.52 -35.06 16.92
C ALA A 77 -0.65 -34.37 16.17
N ILE A 78 -0.38 -33.26 15.46
CA ILE A 78 -1.35 -32.54 14.64
C ILE A 78 -1.02 -32.84 13.18
N ASP A 79 -1.99 -33.27 12.40
CA ASP A 79 -1.81 -33.42 10.96
C ASP A 79 -1.76 -32.07 10.25
N SER A 80 -1.20 -32.06 9.04
CA SER A 80 -0.95 -30.82 8.30
C SER A 80 -2.21 -30.04 7.92
N ILE A 81 -3.34 -30.71 7.69
CA ILE A 81 -4.61 -30.09 7.32
C ILE A 81 -5.19 -29.37 8.54
N THR A 82 -5.21 -30.04 9.68
CA THR A 82 -5.65 -29.46 10.95
C THR A 82 -4.73 -28.31 11.38
N ALA A 83 -3.40 -28.48 11.24
CA ALA A 83 -2.45 -27.40 11.54
C ALA A 83 -2.70 -26.15 10.68
N TYR A 84 -2.90 -26.32 9.37
CA TYR A 84 -3.22 -25.22 8.45
C TYR A 84 -4.54 -24.51 8.85
N SER A 85 -5.59 -25.26 9.17
CA SER A 85 -6.86 -24.69 9.63
C SER A 85 -6.69 -23.85 10.90
N LEU A 86 -5.95 -24.35 11.89
CA LEU A 86 -5.70 -23.64 13.15
C LEU A 86 -4.84 -22.38 12.93
N GLN A 87 -3.84 -22.44 12.06
CA GLN A 87 -3.05 -21.27 11.63
C GLN A 87 -3.95 -20.20 11.02
N GLN A 88 -4.84 -20.60 10.11
CA GLN A 88 -5.77 -19.69 9.44
C GLN A 88 -6.73 -19.04 10.43
N ILE A 89 -7.34 -19.84 11.33
CA ILE A 89 -8.29 -19.35 12.33
C ILE A 89 -7.62 -18.36 13.29
N GLY A 90 -6.46 -18.73 13.85
CA GLY A 90 -5.71 -17.88 14.77
C GLY A 90 -5.32 -16.54 14.12
N SER A 91 -4.77 -16.60 12.91
CA SER A 91 -4.33 -15.42 12.18
C SER A 91 -5.49 -14.50 11.79
N SER A 92 -6.53 -15.02 11.15
CA SER A 92 -7.66 -14.20 10.69
C SER A 92 -8.45 -13.59 11.86
N THR A 93 -8.46 -14.23 13.03
CA THR A 93 -9.13 -13.67 14.22
C THR A 93 -8.47 -12.37 14.69
N VAL A 94 -7.17 -12.24 14.51
CA VAL A 94 -6.39 -11.03 14.85
C VAL A 94 -6.34 -10.06 13.68
N LEU A 95 -5.81 -10.53 12.55
CA LEU A 95 -5.40 -9.68 11.43
C LEU A 95 -6.58 -9.02 10.70
N ASP A 96 -7.74 -9.66 10.69
CA ASP A 96 -8.94 -9.08 10.07
C ASP A 96 -9.62 -8.01 10.96
N SER A 97 -9.09 -7.73 12.16
CA SER A 97 -9.77 -6.88 13.15
C SER A 97 -8.81 -6.21 14.16
N PHE A 98 -7.67 -5.72 13.73
CA PHE A 98 -6.66 -5.07 14.58
C PHE A 98 -7.26 -4.03 15.54
N GLY A 99 -8.04 -3.10 15.02
CA GLY A 99 -8.67 -2.03 15.82
C GLY A 99 -9.61 -2.55 16.91
N VAL A 100 -10.25 -3.71 16.72
CA VAL A 100 -11.12 -4.32 17.74
C VAL A 100 -10.32 -4.82 18.93
N TRP A 101 -9.13 -5.33 18.69
CA TRP A 101 -8.28 -5.92 19.72
C TRP A 101 -7.25 -4.95 20.30
N ASN A 102 -7.32 -3.69 19.89
CA ASN A 102 -6.33 -2.66 20.22
C ASN A 102 -4.89 -3.12 19.90
N VAL A 103 -4.73 -3.88 18.84
CA VAL A 103 -3.41 -4.30 18.37
C VAL A 103 -2.81 -3.16 17.57
N PHE A 104 -1.63 -2.74 17.98
CA PHE A 104 -0.85 -1.72 17.29
C PHE A 104 -0.32 -2.26 15.96
N ASN A 105 -0.51 -1.50 14.89
CA ASN A 105 -0.09 -1.91 13.56
C ASN A 105 0.17 -0.71 12.67
N ALA A 106 1.27 -0.71 11.94
CA ALA A 106 1.52 0.20 10.83
C ALA A 106 1.03 -0.40 9.53
N ASP A 107 0.20 0.34 8.78
CA ASP A 107 -0.26 -0.07 7.47
C ASP A 107 -0.60 1.16 6.61
N PHE A 108 -0.46 1.06 5.30
CA PHE A 108 -0.84 2.12 4.38
C PHE A 108 -1.20 1.62 2.99
N GLY A 109 -2.06 2.38 2.32
CA GLY A 109 -2.34 2.27 0.90
C GLY A 109 -1.81 3.47 0.13
N PHE A 110 -1.79 3.37 -1.19
CA PHE A 110 -1.43 4.49 -2.06
C PHE A 110 -2.20 4.48 -3.38
N GLN A 111 -2.32 5.66 -3.98
CA GLN A 111 -2.84 5.85 -5.33
C GLN A 111 -1.84 6.68 -6.12
N GLN A 112 -1.47 6.19 -7.30
CA GLN A 112 -0.50 6.86 -8.17
C GLN A 112 -1.21 7.58 -9.32
N TYR A 113 -0.84 8.85 -9.52
CA TYR A 113 -1.26 9.69 -10.64
C TYR A 113 -0.02 10.29 -11.29
N ASN A 114 0.50 9.64 -12.33
CA ASN A 114 1.77 10.00 -12.99
C ASN A 114 2.96 10.01 -12.01
N ASP A 115 3.52 11.18 -11.72
CA ASP A 115 4.62 11.46 -10.81
C ASP A 115 4.17 11.72 -9.36
N SER A 116 2.87 11.93 -9.15
CA SER A 116 2.28 12.25 -7.86
C SER A 116 1.66 10.99 -7.23
N ILE A 117 1.99 10.70 -5.99
CA ILE A 117 1.45 9.57 -5.23
C ILE A 117 0.81 10.09 -3.95
N SER A 118 -0.47 9.79 -3.79
CA SER A 118 -1.22 10.05 -2.57
C SER A 118 -1.19 8.82 -1.68
N PHE A 119 -0.70 8.96 -0.47
CA PHE A 119 -0.64 7.90 0.54
C PHE A 119 -1.81 8.04 1.50
N THR A 120 -2.37 6.91 1.91
CA THR A 120 -3.43 6.84 2.92
C THR A 120 -2.93 5.98 4.06
N ASN A 121 -2.86 6.55 5.25
CA ASN A 121 -2.52 5.82 6.46
C ASN A 121 -3.69 4.91 6.86
N LEU A 122 -3.40 3.64 7.09
CA LEU A 122 -4.33 2.60 7.51
C LEU A 122 -3.90 1.98 8.85
N SER A 123 -2.92 2.59 9.51
CA SER A 123 -2.40 2.13 10.80
C SER A 123 -3.48 2.16 11.88
N SER A 124 -3.30 1.35 12.91
CA SER A 124 -4.21 1.29 14.06
C SER A 124 -3.46 1.52 15.37
N ASN A 125 -4.12 2.21 16.31
CA ASN A 125 -3.65 2.44 17.68
C ASN A 125 -2.28 3.16 17.76
N TYR A 126 -2.05 4.12 16.89
CA TYR A 126 -0.87 4.98 16.86
C TYR A 126 -1.22 6.39 17.37
N GLU A 127 -0.22 7.16 17.73
CA GLU A 127 -0.32 8.57 18.09
C GLU A 127 0.24 9.49 17.00
N SER A 128 1.32 9.05 16.35
CA SER A 128 1.98 9.81 15.29
C SER A 128 2.54 8.88 14.23
N VAL A 129 2.77 9.46 13.04
CA VAL A 129 3.35 8.76 11.89
C VAL A 129 4.54 9.50 11.36
N PHE A 130 5.45 8.73 10.75
CA PHE A 130 6.60 9.27 10.03
C PHE A 130 6.76 8.50 8.71
N TRP A 131 6.83 9.25 7.61
CA TRP A 131 7.00 8.73 6.26
C TRP A 131 8.40 8.98 5.76
N ASP A 132 9.00 7.96 5.16
CA ASP A 132 10.19 8.06 4.32
C ASP A 132 9.81 7.57 2.91
N PHE A 133 9.91 8.44 1.91
CA PHE A 133 9.49 8.11 0.54
C PHE A 133 10.56 7.40 -0.28
N GLY A 134 11.76 7.18 0.30
CA GLY A 134 12.85 6.44 -0.32
C GLY A 134 13.66 7.25 -1.34
N ASP A 135 13.42 8.55 -1.46
CA ASP A 135 14.17 9.50 -2.29
C ASP A 135 14.90 10.57 -1.45
N GLY A 136 14.90 10.40 -0.12
CA GLY A 136 15.48 11.33 0.84
C GLY A 136 14.50 12.40 1.36
N ILE A 137 13.25 12.38 0.91
CA ILE A 137 12.18 13.25 1.42
C ILE A 137 11.34 12.49 2.42
N THR A 138 10.87 13.18 3.44
CA THR A 138 10.08 12.63 4.55
C THR A 138 8.86 13.49 4.85
N SER A 139 7.84 12.93 5.53
CA SER A 139 6.67 13.68 6.03
C SER A 139 6.21 13.13 7.38
N THR A 140 5.50 13.97 8.14
CA THR A 140 4.75 13.60 9.34
C THR A 140 3.25 13.82 9.18
N ASP A 141 2.81 14.16 7.97
CA ASP A 141 1.39 14.31 7.68
C ASP A 141 0.66 12.97 7.77
N GLU A 142 -0.58 12.99 8.19
CA GLU A 142 -1.42 11.78 8.33
C GLU A 142 -1.58 11.04 7.00
N ASN A 143 -1.90 11.77 5.93
CA ASN A 143 -2.11 11.24 4.59
C ASN A 143 -1.40 12.13 3.56
N PRO A 144 -0.08 11.96 3.40
CA PRO A 144 0.71 12.84 2.54
C PRO A 144 0.48 12.55 1.05
N THR A 145 0.75 13.57 0.24
CA THR A 145 0.95 13.42 -1.20
C THR A 145 2.40 13.77 -1.52
N HIS A 146 3.09 12.89 -2.23
CA HIS A 146 4.48 13.09 -2.61
C HIS A 146 4.65 13.05 -4.12
N VAL A 147 5.54 13.90 -4.67
CA VAL A 147 5.85 13.99 -6.09
C VAL A 147 7.29 13.54 -6.32
N TYR A 148 7.48 12.49 -7.10
CA TYR A 148 8.78 12.00 -7.49
C TYR A 148 9.28 12.71 -8.75
N THR A 149 10.53 13.12 -8.76
CA THR A 149 11.13 13.89 -9.87
C THR A 149 11.88 13.03 -10.88
N LEU A 150 12.12 11.75 -10.57
CA LEU A 150 12.84 10.81 -11.42
C LEU A 150 12.08 9.48 -11.52
N ASN A 151 12.24 8.80 -12.66
CA ASN A 151 11.79 7.42 -12.81
C ASN A 151 12.62 6.51 -11.91
N GLY A 152 11.99 5.54 -11.26
CA GLY A 152 12.72 4.61 -10.42
C GLY A 152 11.81 3.72 -9.59
N SER A 153 12.45 2.81 -8.85
CA SER A 153 11.81 2.05 -7.78
C SER A 153 12.20 2.67 -6.45
N TYR A 154 11.21 3.02 -5.66
CA TYR A 154 11.37 3.65 -4.35
C TYR A 154 10.82 2.73 -3.28
N THR A 155 11.52 2.64 -2.16
CA THR A 155 11.06 1.91 -0.98
C THR A 155 10.45 2.90 -0.01
N VAL A 156 9.13 2.91 0.07
CA VAL A 156 8.39 3.78 0.99
C VAL A 156 8.21 3.06 2.31
N ILE A 157 8.52 3.77 3.39
CA ILE A 157 8.40 3.27 4.76
C ILE A 157 7.47 4.20 5.54
N LEU A 158 6.40 3.64 6.10
CA LEU A 158 5.61 4.27 7.13
C LEU A 158 6.04 3.72 8.48
N THR A 159 6.40 4.59 9.40
CA THR A 159 6.60 4.28 10.82
C THR A 159 5.44 4.85 11.62
N ALA A 160 4.68 4.00 12.27
CA ALA A 160 3.66 4.39 13.23
C ALA A 160 4.26 4.32 14.65
N ILE A 161 3.92 5.26 15.50
CA ILE A 161 4.53 5.45 16.83
C ILE A 161 3.41 5.59 17.86
N THR A 162 3.51 4.87 18.99
CA THR A 162 2.57 4.97 20.09
C THR A 162 2.98 6.04 21.10
N ASN A 163 2.06 6.39 21.99
CA ASN A 163 2.25 7.36 23.09
C ASN A 163 3.44 7.02 24.02
N ALA A 164 3.77 5.75 24.15
CA ALA A 164 4.91 5.31 24.97
C ALA A 164 6.29 5.58 24.32
N ALA A 165 6.34 6.19 23.12
CA ALA A 165 7.56 6.54 22.35
C ALA A 165 8.59 5.41 22.16
N CYS A 166 8.40 4.26 22.80
CA CYS A 166 9.29 3.10 22.76
C CYS A 166 8.75 1.99 21.86
N ILE A 167 7.49 2.08 21.43
CA ILE A 167 6.84 1.08 20.59
C ILE A 167 6.56 1.74 19.24
N GLN A 168 7.16 1.19 18.21
CA GLN A 168 6.93 1.58 16.82
C GLN A 168 6.75 0.33 15.97
N ASP A 169 5.92 0.44 14.96
CA ASP A 169 5.79 -0.55 13.90
C ASP A 169 6.05 0.11 12.54
N THR A 170 6.47 -0.68 11.58
CA THR A 170 6.84 -0.16 10.25
C THR A 170 6.22 -1.00 9.15
N GLN A 171 5.58 -0.33 8.21
CA GLN A 171 5.15 -0.93 6.95
C GLN A 171 6.05 -0.44 5.82
N THR A 172 6.48 -1.37 4.97
CA THR A 172 7.36 -1.07 3.84
C THR A 172 6.75 -1.57 2.55
N ILE A 173 6.64 -0.69 1.55
CA ILE A 173 6.13 -1.03 0.22
C ILE A 173 7.11 -0.48 -0.83
N SER A 174 7.46 -1.31 -1.82
CA SER A 174 8.21 -0.85 -2.99
C SER A 174 7.24 -0.41 -4.08
N ILE A 175 7.43 0.82 -4.57
CA ILE A 175 6.63 1.42 -5.63
C ILE A 175 7.52 1.69 -6.85
N THR A 176 6.95 1.60 -8.05
CA THR A 176 7.65 1.95 -9.29
C THR A 176 7.02 3.20 -9.87
N VAL A 177 7.81 4.26 -10.03
CA VAL A 177 7.39 5.54 -10.60
C VAL A 177 7.86 5.62 -12.04
N ASN A 178 6.92 5.84 -12.96
CA ASN A 178 7.18 6.09 -14.37
C ASN A 178 6.58 7.46 -14.72
N ILE A 179 7.43 8.47 -14.77
CA ILE A 179 7.05 9.81 -15.19
C ILE A 179 6.99 9.80 -16.71
N ASN A 180 5.78 9.87 -17.25
CA ASN A 180 5.62 10.14 -18.68
C ASN A 180 5.95 11.61 -18.92
N THR A 181 7.23 11.93 -19.07
CA THR A 181 7.60 13.18 -19.73
C THR A 181 7.17 13.04 -21.18
N VAL A 182 5.96 13.51 -21.49
CA VAL A 182 5.66 13.89 -22.87
C VAL A 182 6.61 15.04 -23.15
N ILE A 183 7.78 14.74 -23.70
CA ILE A 183 8.53 15.74 -24.42
C ILE A 183 7.63 16.04 -25.62
N ASP A 184 6.84 17.11 -25.54
CA ASP A 184 6.41 17.78 -26.76
C ASP A 184 7.72 18.10 -27.47
N GLU A 185 8.09 17.28 -28.46
CA GLU A 185 9.14 17.66 -29.38
C GLU A 185 8.76 19.06 -29.81
N LEU A 186 9.54 20.04 -29.34
CA LEU A 186 9.49 21.39 -29.89
C LEU A 186 9.75 21.19 -31.37
N LYS A 187 8.65 21.08 -32.13
CA LYS A 187 8.70 20.94 -33.57
C LYS A 187 9.58 22.07 -34.05
N ALA A 188 10.77 21.73 -34.55
CA ALA A 188 11.69 22.73 -35.05
C ALA A 188 10.88 23.66 -35.97
N PRO A 189 11.08 24.99 -35.94
CA PRO A 189 10.30 25.89 -36.75
C PRO A 189 10.39 25.39 -38.19
N ASN A 190 9.24 25.22 -38.85
CA ASN A 190 9.12 24.66 -40.17
C ASN A 190 10.15 25.33 -41.11
N GLN A 191 11.05 24.53 -41.65
CA GLN A 191 12.11 25.05 -42.51
C GLN A 191 11.55 25.40 -43.90
N LEU A 192 11.78 26.61 -44.35
CA LEU A 192 11.39 27.03 -45.70
C LEU A 192 12.21 26.23 -46.72
N LEU A 193 11.56 25.46 -47.59
CA LEU A 193 12.19 24.69 -48.63
C LEU A 193 12.43 25.50 -49.88
N TYR A 194 11.41 26.19 -50.36
CA TYR A 194 11.52 27.08 -51.53
C TYR A 194 10.30 27.99 -51.69
N VAL A 195 10.44 28.99 -52.51
CA VAL A 195 9.38 29.95 -52.85
C VAL A 195 9.01 29.80 -54.34
N THR A 196 7.70 29.93 -54.63
CA THR A 196 7.18 29.93 -56.00
C THR A 196 6.30 31.16 -56.25
N ASP A 197 6.19 31.55 -57.51
CA ASP A 197 5.16 32.46 -57.94
C ASP A 197 3.77 31.81 -57.91
N VAL A 198 2.73 32.56 -58.22
CA VAL A 198 1.35 32.07 -58.21
C VAL A 198 1.06 31.02 -59.31
N LEU A 199 1.96 30.84 -60.29
CA LEU A 199 1.90 29.82 -61.32
C LEU A 199 2.72 28.57 -60.98
N GLY A 200 3.34 28.50 -59.77
CA GLY A 200 4.12 27.39 -59.29
C GLY A 200 5.56 27.34 -59.71
N ARG A 201 6.11 28.35 -60.37
CA ARG A 201 7.51 28.45 -60.81
C ARG A 201 8.36 28.90 -59.65
N LYS A 202 9.49 28.22 -59.41
CA LYS A 202 10.46 28.61 -58.36
C LYS A 202 10.99 30.00 -58.63
N THR A 203 11.04 30.85 -57.63
CA THR A 203 11.53 32.22 -57.69
C THR A 203 12.19 32.61 -56.37
N ASN A 204 13.00 33.67 -56.42
CA ASN A 204 13.50 34.30 -55.19
C ASN A 204 12.41 35.19 -54.58
N PRO A 205 12.41 35.36 -53.25
CA PRO A 205 11.54 36.33 -52.58
C PRO A 205 11.70 37.74 -53.21
N THR A 206 10.60 38.34 -53.64
CA THR A 206 10.53 39.70 -54.18
C THR A 206 9.46 40.48 -53.47
N ASN A 207 9.69 41.77 -53.23
CA ASN A 207 8.76 42.64 -52.52
C ASN A 207 7.55 42.97 -53.40
N ASN A 208 6.41 43.20 -52.76
CA ASN A 208 5.15 43.65 -53.36
C ASN A 208 4.53 42.67 -54.39
N VAL A 209 4.97 41.42 -54.42
CA VAL A 209 4.41 40.35 -55.26
C VAL A 209 3.91 39.21 -54.38
N PRO A 210 2.72 38.65 -54.65
CA PRO A 210 2.20 37.49 -53.91
C PRO A 210 3.02 36.25 -54.28
N LEU A 211 3.67 35.63 -53.30
CA LEU A 211 4.49 34.45 -53.46
C LEU A 211 3.98 33.31 -52.52
N MET A 212 4.24 32.06 -52.94
CA MET A 212 3.88 30.87 -52.18
C MET A 212 5.15 30.30 -51.52
N TYR A 213 5.20 30.31 -50.20
CA TYR A 213 6.29 29.82 -49.38
C TYR A 213 5.94 28.34 -48.96
N ARG A 214 6.78 27.41 -49.38
CA ARG A 214 6.63 25.99 -49.06
C ARG A 214 7.60 25.58 -47.97
N TYR A 215 7.08 24.86 -46.97
CA TYR A 215 7.82 24.40 -45.82
C TYR A 215 7.99 22.87 -45.86
N ASP A 216 8.91 22.35 -45.06
CA ASP A 216 9.28 20.93 -44.97
C ASP A 216 8.14 20.05 -44.40
N ASP A 217 7.20 20.62 -43.66
CA ASP A 217 5.99 19.94 -43.16
C ASP A 217 4.86 19.82 -44.21
N GLY A 218 5.12 20.27 -45.44
CA GLY A 218 4.13 20.28 -46.53
C GLY A 218 3.20 21.50 -46.50
N THR A 219 3.30 22.39 -45.52
CA THR A 219 2.48 23.60 -45.50
C THR A 219 2.88 24.58 -46.58
N VAL A 220 1.92 25.33 -47.10
CA VAL A 220 2.10 26.37 -48.11
C VAL A 220 1.44 27.65 -47.62
N LYS A 221 2.24 28.73 -47.48
CA LYS A 221 1.72 30.05 -47.07
C LYS A 221 1.85 31.03 -48.22
N LYS A 222 0.74 31.73 -48.53
CA LYS A 222 0.77 32.86 -49.45
C LYS A 222 1.15 34.11 -48.66
N MET A 223 2.25 34.77 -49.08
CA MET A 223 2.71 36.00 -48.42
C MET A 223 3.06 37.06 -49.46
N ILE A 224 2.87 38.32 -49.09
CA ILE A 224 3.34 39.50 -49.81
C ILE A 224 4.26 40.22 -48.84
N VAL A 225 5.55 40.33 -49.16
CA VAL A 225 6.49 41.11 -48.37
C VAL A 225 6.40 42.53 -48.86
N ILE A 226 6.03 43.43 -47.98
CA ILE A 226 5.90 44.87 -48.24
C ILE A 226 7.15 45.54 -47.66
N GLU A 227 7.75 46.50 -48.42
CA GLU A 227 8.83 47.33 -47.91
C GLU A 227 8.35 48.33 -46.87
#